data_a0d33bd5953eb1bf38b83f26b75fd9f6
#
_entry.id   a0d33bd5953eb1bf38b83f26b75fd9f6
#
_cell.length_a   1.000
_cell.length_b   1.000
_cell.length_c   1.000
_cell.angle_alpha   90.00
_cell.angle_beta   90.00
_cell.angle_gamma   90.00
#
_symmetry.space_group_name_H-M   'P 1'
#
loop_
_entity.id
_entity.type
_entity.pdbx_description
1 polymer ?
#
loop_
_entity_poly.entity_id
_entity_poly.type
_entity_poly.pdbx_seq_one_letter_code
_entity_poly.pdbx_strand_id
1 'polypeptide(L)'
;MHQRKNKKILIYFFLLIIVSSIGNNKINNYKFKKIKNINIFGLDEKNNQILLNKLKNLSLGNIFFINKKKIEKLINSNSLIESYVVFKEYPSTLNIKIDKTNFFAKINDNGKNYLIGSNGKLTLIE
;
A
#
# COMPACT_ATOMS: atom_id res chain seq x y z
N MET A 1 -11.42 -22.43 -40.88
CA MET A 1 -11.20 -21.10 -41.52
C MET A 1 -11.86 -19.93 -40.81
N HIS A 2 -12.44 -20.08 -39.61
CA HIS A 2 -13.16 -19.02 -38.85
C HIS A 2 -12.30 -18.19 -37.90
N GLN A 3 -11.12 -18.65 -37.48
CA GLN A 3 -10.31 -17.94 -36.48
C GLN A 3 -9.61 -16.62 -36.96
N ARG A 4 -9.36 -16.49 -38.27
CA ARG A 4 -8.68 -15.28 -38.79
C ARG A 4 -9.57 -14.03 -38.83
N LYS A 5 -10.90 -14.20 -38.97
CA LYS A 5 -11.84 -13.06 -38.99
C LYS A 5 -11.98 -12.40 -37.61
N ASN A 6 -12.01 -13.20 -36.55
CA ASN A 6 -12.16 -12.67 -35.17
C ASN A 6 -10.95 -11.83 -34.71
N LYS A 7 -9.73 -12.23 -35.11
CA LYS A 7 -8.53 -11.41 -34.78
C LYS A 7 -8.51 -10.05 -35.46
N LYS A 8 -8.95 -9.98 -36.72
CA LYS A 8 -9.04 -8.70 -37.45
C LYS A 8 -10.08 -7.77 -36.82
N ILE A 9 -11.25 -8.30 -36.43
CA ILE A 9 -12.30 -7.53 -35.76
C ILE A 9 -11.79 -6.96 -34.43
N LEU A 10 -11.07 -7.77 -33.65
CA LEU A 10 -10.48 -7.34 -32.38
C LEU A 10 -9.44 -6.24 -32.57
N ILE A 11 -8.61 -6.33 -33.62
CA ILE A 11 -7.62 -5.28 -33.94
C ILE A 11 -8.32 -3.97 -34.34
N TYR A 12 -9.36 -4.02 -35.17
CA TYR A 12 -10.12 -2.83 -35.55
C TYR A 12 -10.86 -2.20 -34.37
N PHE A 13 -11.41 -3.01 -33.47
CA PHE A 13 -12.03 -2.54 -32.23
C PHE A 13 -11.02 -1.83 -31.32
N PHE A 14 -9.81 -2.38 -31.19
CA PHE A 14 -8.73 -1.75 -30.42
C PHE A 14 -8.24 -0.44 -31.06
N LEU A 15 -8.11 -0.41 -32.37
CA LEU A 15 -7.78 0.81 -33.13
C LEU A 15 -8.85 1.89 -32.96
N LEU A 16 -10.13 1.54 -32.96
CA LEU A 16 -11.23 2.47 -32.75
C LEU A 16 -11.17 3.08 -31.36
N ILE A 17 -10.88 2.30 -30.31
CA ILE A 17 -10.69 2.81 -28.95
C ILE A 17 -9.50 3.78 -28.90
N ILE A 18 -8.38 3.45 -29.53
CA ILE A 18 -7.19 4.33 -29.55
C ILE A 18 -7.53 5.65 -30.25
N VAL A 19 -8.12 5.62 -31.43
CA VAL A 19 -8.46 6.82 -32.21
C VAL A 19 -9.48 7.70 -31.47
N SER A 20 -10.49 7.09 -30.81
CA SER A 20 -11.49 7.85 -30.04
C SER A 20 -10.90 8.47 -28.75
N SER A 21 -9.78 7.97 -28.25
CA SER A 21 -9.13 8.51 -27.05
C SER A 21 -8.15 9.66 -27.34
N ILE A 22 -7.53 9.71 -28.53
CA ILE A 22 -6.48 10.68 -28.89
C ILE A 22 -7.01 12.13 -28.96
N GLY A 23 -8.26 12.34 -29.33
CA GLY A 23 -8.87 13.68 -29.47
C GLY A 23 -9.62 14.18 -28.23
N ASN A 24 -9.64 13.43 -27.14
CA ASN A 24 -10.48 13.79 -26.00
C ASN A 24 -9.72 14.64 -24.96
N ASN A 25 -9.87 15.98 -25.07
CA ASN A 25 -9.27 16.94 -24.13
C ASN A 25 -9.66 16.70 -22.66
N LYS A 26 -10.80 16.05 -22.38
CA LYS A 26 -11.20 15.69 -21.00
C LYS A 26 -10.31 14.60 -20.43
N ILE A 27 -9.84 13.64 -21.25
CA ILE A 27 -8.92 12.58 -20.81
C ILE A 27 -7.54 13.17 -20.52
N ASN A 28 -7.05 14.07 -21.36
CA ASN A 28 -5.75 14.71 -21.17
C ASN A 28 -5.69 15.61 -19.91
N ASN A 29 -6.83 16.15 -19.49
CA ASN A 29 -6.95 16.99 -18.29
C ASN A 29 -7.37 16.22 -17.04
N TYR A 30 -7.53 14.89 -17.10
CA TYR A 30 -7.94 14.11 -15.96
C TYR A 30 -6.80 13.98 -14.94
N LYS A 31 -6.88 14.77 -13.87
CA LYS A 31 -5.95 14.67 -12.74
C LYS A 31 -6.45 13.61 -11.77
N PHE A 32 -5.74 12.51 -11.68
CA PHE A 32 -6.03 11.47 -10.68
C PHE A 32 -6.00 12.06 -9.27
N LYS A 33 -7.06 11.82 -8.51
CA LYS A 33 -7.16 12.31 -7.12
C LYS A 33 -6.04 11.72 -6.28
N LYS A 34 -5.40 12.55 -5.47
CA LYS A 34 -4.46 12.10 -4.45
C LYS A 34 -5.18 11.24 -3.41
N ILE A 35 -4.44 10.36 -2.73
CA ILE A 35 -4.95 9.62 -1.59
C ILE A 35 -5.39 10.62 -0.53
N LYS A 36 -6.67 10.52 -0.11
CA LYS A 36 -7.28 11.39 0.90
C LYS A 36 -7.32 10.71 2.25
N ASN A 37 -7.72 9.44 2.25
CA ASN A 37 -7.94 8.68 3.47
C ASN A 37 -6.96 7.51 3.54
N ILE A 38 -6.37 7.33 4.72
CA ILE A 38 -5.55 6.17 5.05
C ILE A 38 -6.11 5.62 6.35
N ASN A 39 -6.55 4.36 6.33
CA ASN A 39 -7.06 3.66 7.49
C ASN A 39 -6.09 2.54 7.85
N ILE A 40 -5.76 2.42 9.13
CA ILE A 40 -4.84 1.41 9.64
C ILE A 40 -5.54 0.67 10.76
N PHE A 41 -5.47 -0.66 10.70
CA PHE A 41 -6.09 -1.56 11.67
C PHE A 41 -5.11 -2.65 12.07
N GLY A 42 -5.17 -3.09 13.33
CA GLY A 42 -4.45 -4.28 13.80
C GLY A 42 -3.45 -4.03 14.92
N LEU A 43 -2.91 -2.82 15.08
CA LEU A 43 -2.16 -2.41 16.27
C LEU A 43 -3.08 -1.76 17.30
N ASP A 44 -2.54 -1.42 18.46
CA ASP A 44 -3.21 -0.55 19.42
C ASP A 44 -3.38 0.88 18.86
N GLU A 45 -4.30 1.63 19.40
CA GLU A 45 -4.68 2.95 18.88
C GLU A 45 -3.50 3.92 18.75
N LYS A 46 -2.64 3.98 19.78
CA LYS A 46 -1.44 4.83 19.80
C LYS A 46 -0.50 4.49 18.64
N ASN A 47 -0.19 3.21 18.44
CA ASN A 47 0.72 2.76 17.38
C ASN A 47 0.11 2.89 15.99
N ASN A 48 -1.20 2.67 15.83
CA ASN A 48 -1.92 2.96 14.59
C ASN A 48 -1.80 4.45 14.21
N GLN A 49 -1.98 5.37 15.16
CA GLN A 49 -1.85 6.81 14.93
C GLN A 49 -0.42 7.23 14.56
N ILE A 50 0.57 6.67 15.24
CA ILE A 50 1.99 6.93 14.91
C ILE A 50 2.29 6.48 13.49
N LEU A 51 1.85 5.29 13.10
CA LEU A 51 2.06 4.74 11.76
C LEU A 51 1.31 5.57 10.70
N LEU A 52 0.07 5.98 11.00
CA LEU A 52 -0.74 6.83 10.15
C LEU A 52 -0.03 8.16 9.84
N ASN A 53 0.51 8.82 10.87
CA ASN A 53 1.23 10.08 10.70
C ASN A 53 2.50 9.90 9.84
N LYS A 54 3.24 8.82 10.05
CA LYS A 54 4.41 8.47 9.21
C LYS A 54 4.01 8.23 7.75
N LEU A 55 2.90 7.54 7.50
CA LEU A 55 2.40 7.28 6.14
C LEU A 55 1.88 8.55 5.45
N LYS A 56 1.18 9.43 6.17
CA LYS A 56 0.73 10.73 5.62
C LYS A 56 1.91 11.58 5.15
N ASN A 57 3.03 11.54 5.85
CA ASN A 57 4.25 12.28 5.51
C ASN A 57 4.98 11.72 4.26
N LEU A 58 4.64 10.50 3.81
CA LEU A 58 5.33 9.85 2.68
C LEU A 58 4.92 10.36 1.30
N SER A 59 4.04 11.32 1.16
CA SER A 59 3.63 11.82 -0.18
C SER A 59 3.31 10.69 -1.17
N LEU A 60 2.34 9.84 -0.84
CA LEU A 60 2.04 8.59 -1.58
C LEU A 60 1.49 8.80 -3.00
N GLY A 61 1.17 10.03 -3.38
CA GLY A 61 0.63 10.35 -4.69
C GLY A 61 -0.84 9.95 -4.86
N ASN A 62 -1.18 9.36 -6.00
CA ASN A 62 -2.52 8.86 -6.24
C ASN A 62 -2.59 7.34 -6.08
N ILE A 63 -3.84 6.81 -5.95
CA ILE A 63 -4.06 5.39 -5.63
C ILE A 63 -3.63 4.44 -6.76
N PHE A 64 -3.58 4.90 -8.01
CA PHE A 64 -3.20 4.07 -9.16
C PHE A 64 -1.67 3.86 -9.21
N PHE A 65 -0.91 4.93 -8.95
CA PHE A 65 0.56 4.95 -9.03
C PHE A 65 1.23 5.04 -7.65
N ILE A 66 0.66 4.34 -6.68
CA ILE A 66 1.20 4.32 -5.31
C ILE A 66 2.59 3.68 -5.27
N ASN A 67 3.52 4.32 -4.59
CA ASN A 67 4.86 3.76 -4.39
C ASN A 67 4.85 2.72 -3.27
N LYS A 68 4.64 1.46 -3.67
CA LYS A 68 4.60 0.32 -2.74
C LYS A 68 5.88 0.18 -1.91
N LYS A 69 7.05 0.39 -2.51
CA LYS A 69 8.35 0.26 -1.82
C LYS A 69 8.50 1.21 -0.64
N LYS A 70 7.93 2.43 -0.74
CA LYS A 70 7.97 3.39 0.39
C LYS A 70 7.12 2.91 1.56
N ILE A 71 5.93 2.36 1.29
CA ILE A 71 5.04 1.79 2.31
C ILE A 71 5.70 0.58 2.95
N GLU A 72 6.19 -0.34 2.15
CA GLU A 72 6.87 -1.56 2.58
C GLU A 72 8.08 -1.25 3.49
N LYS A 73 8.96 -0.33 3.07
CA LYS A 73 10.10 0.07 3.89
C LYS A 73 9.68 0.61 5.25
N LEU A 74 8.63 1.44 5.29
CA LEU A 74 8.15 2.03 6.53
C LEU A 74 7.49 0.99 7.43
N ILE A 75 6.68 0.08 6.89
CA ILE A 75 6.02 -0.96 7.67
C ILE A 75 7.04 -1.99 8.16
N ASN A 76 7.96 -2.43 7.29
CA ASN A 76 8.98 -3.42 7.66
C ASN A 76 9.99 -2.89 8.68
N SER A 77 10.14 -1.58 8.83
CA SER A 77 10.97 -1.00 9.90
C SER A 77 10.32 -1.03 11.28
N ASN A 78 9.03 -1.35 11.38
CA ASN A 78 8.32 -1.42 12.65
C ASN A 78 8.40 -2.84 13.23
N SER A 79 8.94 -2.97 14.46
CA SER A 79 9.11 -4.25 15.13
C SER A 79 7.81 -4.86 15.65
N LEU A 80 6.74 -4.08 15.77
CA LEU A 80 5.43 -4.55 16.23
C LEU A 80 4.63 -5.25 15.13
N ILE A 81 5.10 -5.25 13.89
CA ILE A 81 4.36 -5.76 12.74
C ILE A 81 4.93 -7.10 12.29
N GLU A 82 4.10 -8.13 12.32
CA GLU A 82 4.39 -9.47 11.78
C GLU A 82 4.17 -9.50 10.27
N SER A 83 2.94 -9.18 9.88
CA SER A 83 2.53 -9.13 8.48
C SER A 83 1.55 -7.99 8.22
N TYR A 84 1.32 -7.67 6.96
CA TYR A 84 0.34 -6.65 6.59
C TYR A 84 -0.23 -6.90 5.20
N VAL A 85 -1.45 -6.39 4.99
CA VAL A 85 -2.11 -6.38 3.68
C VAL A 85 -2.60 -4.97 3.38
N VAL A 86 -2.37 -4.52 2.14
CA VAL A 86 -2.78 -3.20 1.68
C VAL A 86 -3.91 -3.34 0.66
N PHE A 87 -5.06 -2.75 0.96
CA PHE A 87 -6.21 -2.70 0.08
C PHE A 87 -6.39 -1.30 -0.48
N LYS A 88 -6.64 -1.21 -1.78
CA LYS A 88 -6.99 0.03 -2.45
C LYS A 88 -8.51 0.13 -2.56
N GLU A 89 -9.08 1.16 -1.98
CA GLU A 89 -10.49 1.48 -2.11
C GLU A 89 -10.63 2.75 -2.93
N TYR A 90 -11.08 2.56 -4.17
CA TYR A 90 -11.19 3.66 -5.11
C TYR A 90 -12.32 4.63 -4.71
N PRO A 91 -12.16 5.94 -4.97
CA PRO A 91 -11.10 6.55 -5.78
C PRO A 91 -9.85 7.00 -5.02
N SER A 92 -9.83 7.03 -3.68
CA SER A 92 -8.79 7.76 -2.94
C SER A 92 -8.51 7.25 -1.51
N THR A 93 -8.95 6.05 -1.14
CA THR A 93 -8.78 5.48 0.20
C THR A 93 -7.79 4.29 0.16
N LEU A 94 -6.88 4.26 1.12
CA LEU A 94 -5.94 3.18 1.33
C LEU A 94 -6.20 2.53 2.69
N ASN A 95 -6.56 1.26 2.70
CA ASN A 95 -6.79 0.48 3.91
C ASN A 95 -5.59 -0.44 4.14
N ILE A 96 -5.00 -0.40 5.34
CA ILE A 96 -3.87 -1.25 5.73
C ILE A 96 -4.29 -2.07 6.94
N LYS A 97 -4.38 -3.38 6.74
CA LYS A 97 -4.62 -4.33 7.81
C LYS A 97 -3.28 -4.90 8.25
N ILE A 98 -3.01 -4.88 9.55
CA ILE A 98 -1.76 -5.31 10.17
C ILE A 98 -2.05 -6.48 11.08
N ASP A 99 -1.20 -7.49 11.01
CA ASP A 99 -1.13 -8.54 12.00
C ASP A 99 0.00 -8.21 12.96
N LYS A 100 -0.32 -8.17 14.25
CA LYS A 100 0.61 -7.81 15.31
C LYS A 100 1.59 -8.96 15.58
N THR A 101 2.86 -8.63 15.79
CA THR A 101 3.88 -9.60 16.17
C THR A 101 3.60 -10.21 17.57
N ASN A 102 3.87 -11.49 17.74
CA ASN A 102 3.81 -12.15 19.04
C ASN A 102 5.20 -12.16 19.66
N PHE A 103 5.30 -11.73 20.92
CA PHE A 103 6.55 -11.77 21.66
C PHE A 103 6.67 -13.09 22.43
N PHE A 104 7.81 -13.78 22.30
CA PHE A 104 8.02 -15.08 22.92
C PHE A 104 9.22 -15.11 23.89
N ALA A 105 10.08 -14.10 23.88
CA ALA A 105 11.21 -14.03 24.79
C ALA A 105 11.55 -12.56 25.15
N LYS A 106 12.21 -12.41 26.31
CA LYS A 106 12.77 -11.15 26.77
C LYS A 106 14.27 -11.35 26.98
N ILE A 107 15.05 -10.40 26.49
CA ILE A 107 16.51 -10.36 26.69
C ILE A 107 16.91 -9.04 27.32
N ASN A 108 18.00 -9.07 28.09
CA ASN A 108 18.66 -7.87 28.57
C ASN A 108 20.01 -7.75 27.87
N ASP A 109 20.25 -6.61 27.24
CA ASP A 109 21.52 -6.28 26.64
C ASP A 109 21.95 -4.88 27.10
N ASN A 110 23.13 -4.81 27.73
CA ASN A 110 23.71 -3.56 28.24
C ASN A 110 22.74 -2.73 29.10
N GLY A 111 21.96 -3.38 29.97
CA GLY A 111 20.97 -2.74 30.84
C GLY A 111 19.65 -2.33 30.16
N LYS A 112 19.49 -2.62 28.87
CA LYS A 112 18.25 -2.41 28.14
C LYS A 112 17.50 -3.73 27.96
N ASN A 113 16.19 -3.69 28.20
CA ASN A 113 15.33 -4.84 28.00
C ASN A 113 14.70 -4.82 26.61
N TYR A 114 14.78 -5.95 25.92
CA TYR A 114 14.17 -6.12 24.59
C TYR A 114 13.24 -7.31 24.59
N LEU A 115 12.17 -7.22 23.82
CA LEU A 115 11.31 -8.36 23.47
C LEU A 115 11.73 -8.89 22.10
N ILE A 116 11.77 -10.22 21.98
CA ILE A 116 11.99 -10.90 20.71
C ILE A 116 10.62 -11.27 20.13
N GLY A 117 10.34 -10.74 18.95
CA GLY A 117 9.10 -11.02 18.23
C GLY A 117 9.21 -12.23 17.31
N SER A 118 8.04 -12.80 16.95
CA SER A 118 7.92 -13.89 15.95
C SER A 118 8.47 -13.47 14.57
N ASN A 119 8.49 -12.19 14.28
CA ASN A 119 9.09 -11.61 13.08
C ASN A 119 10.63 -11.50 13.13
N GLY A 120 11.28 -12.01 14.20
CA GLY A 120 12.72 -11.97 14.40
C GLY A 120 13.29 -10.59 14.77
N LYS A 121 12.45 -9.60 15.06
CA LYS A 121 12.88 -8.24 15.42
C LYS A 121 12.90 -8.04 16.92
N LEU A 122 13.79 -7.15 17.38
CA LEU A 122 13.88 -6.72 18.76
C LEU A 122 13.02 -5.46 18.96
N THR A 123 12.22 -5.46 20.03
CA THR A 123 11.44 -4.28 20.44
C THR A 123 11.93 -3.83 21.81
N LEU A 124 12.40 -2.60 21.92
CA LEU A 124 12.83 -2.02 23.20
C LEU A 124 11.61 -1.86 24.12
N ILE A 125 11.77 -2.26 25.38
CA ILE A 125 10.81 -2.00 26.45
C ILE A 125 11.27 -0.73 27.15
N GLU A 126 10.44 0.31 27.08
CA GLU A 126 10.60 1.54 27.88
C GLU A 126 10.07 1.31 29.30
#